data_5b8c0676d94e4bf17e74f029876db441
#
_entry.id   5b8c0676d94e4bf17e74f029876db441
#
_cell.length_a   1.000
_cell.length_b   1.000
_cell.length_c   1.000
_cell.angle_alpha   90.00
_cell.angle_beta   90.00
_cell.angle_gamma   90.00
#
_symmetry.space_group_name_H-M   'P 1'
#
loop_
_entity.id
_entity.type
_entity.pdbx_description
1 polymer ?
#
loop_
_entity_poly.entity_id
_entity_poly.type
_entity_poly.pdbx_seq_one_letter_code
_entity_poly.pdbx_strand_id
1 'polypeptide(L)'
;MILTQLVGGDYVDNETVLGDVSVLDMSEGVAGPLCTQLLADLGAQVLKVERPGLGDASRSAGPFLTYGAGQRQSALFLSLNQSKKGITLNLDAKDGKRVIKELAQEHDI
;
A
#
# COMPACT_ATOMS: atom_id res chain seq x y z
N MET A 1 1.73 16.59 -2.51
CA MET A 1 2.10 17.90 -1.94
C MET A 1 3.62 17.95 -1.86
N ILE A 2 4.23 18.80 -2.65
CA ILE A 2 5.69 18.99 -2.67
C ILE A 2 6.01 20.03 -1.60
N LEU A 3 6.61 19.63 -0.48
CA LEU A 3 7.19 20.54 0.49
C LEU A 3 8.63 20.82 0.05
N THR A 4 8.81 21.93 -0.66
CA THR A 4 10.13 22.49 -0.91
C THR A 4 10.57 23.19 0.37
N GLN A 5 11.43 22.60 1.15
CA GLN A 5 12.03 23.25 2.31
C GLN A 5 13.40 23.79 1.93
N LEU A 6 13.53 25.10 1.94
CA LEU A 6 14.81 25.80 1.80
C LEU A 6 15.61 25.61 3.10
N VAL A 7 16.72 24.89 3.03
CA VAL A 7 17.74 24.92 4.07
C VAL A 7 19.04 25.35 3.42
N GLY A 8 19.52 26.54 3.78
CA GLY A 8 20.85 27.00 3.41
C GLY A 8 21.11 27.28 1.93
N GLY A 9 20.09 27.59 1.13
CA GLY A 9 20.27 28.04 -0.26
C GLY A 9 20.51 26.94 -1.30
N ASP A 10 20.57 25.68 -0.91
CA ASP A 10 20.64 24.55 -1.84
C ASP A 10 19.25 23.92 -2.02
N TYR A 11 18.83 23.75 -3.27
CA TYR A 11 17.66 22.95 -3.61
C TYR A 11 18.01 21.50 -3.34
N VAL A 12 17.39 20.91 -2.32
CA VAL A 12 17.36 19.45 -2.19
C VAL A 12 16.34 18.96 -3.21
N ASP A 13 16.81 18.33 -4.27
CA ASP A 13 15.94 17.62 -5.19
C ASP A 13 15.21 16.53 -4.38
N ASN A 14 13.87 16.56 -4.40
CA ASN A 14 13.03 15.63 -3.65
C ASN A 14 13.03 14.24 -4.31
N GLU A 15 14.19 13.69 -4.59
CA GLU A 15 14.31 12.28 -4.92
C GLU A 15 14.08 11.50 -3.63
N THR A 16 12.95 10.83 -3.54
CA THR A 16 12.68 9.90 -2.45
C THR A 16 13.65 8.72 -2.55
N VAL A 17 14.12 8.22 -1.40
CA VAL A 17 15.18 7.18 -1.33
C VAL A 17 14.83 5.94 -2.16
N LEU A 18 13.53 5.57 -2.23
CA LEU A 18 13.03 4.40 -2.95
C LEU A 18 12.06 4.76 -4.08
N GLY A 19 12.17 5.96 -4.67
CA GLY A 19 11.22 6.45 -5.66
C GLY A 19 11.17 5.63 -6.96
N ASP A 20 12.20 4.90 -7.27
CA ASP A 20 12.34 4.01 -8.42
C ASP A 20 12.03 2.53 -8.11
N VAL A 21 11.72 2.21 -6.83
CA VAL A 21 11.41 0.85 -6.39
C VAL A 21 9.91 0.59 -6.45
N SER A 22 9.53 -0.51 -7.09
CA SER A 22 8.16 -1.01 -7.16
C SER A 22 7.96 -2.27 -6.32
N VAL A 23 6.88 -2.30 -5.54
CA VAL A 23 6.59 -3.37 -4.59
C VAL A 23 5.20 -3.94 -4.83
N LEU A 24 5.10 -5.27 -4.98
CA LEU A 24 3.84 -5.99 -5.05
C LEU A 24 3.51 -6.57 -3.67
N ASP A 25 2.60 -5.91 -2.95
CA ASP A 25 2.20 -6.29 -1.59
C ASP A 25 1.02 -7.26 -1.61
N MET A 26 1.28 -8.52 -1.38
CA MET A 26 0.27 -9.58 -1.22
C MET A 26 0.06 -9.99 0.25
N SER A 27 0.66 -9.26 1.17
CA SER A 27 0.58 -9.54 2.60
C SER A 27 -0.74 -9.10 3.22
N GLU A 28 -1.08 -9.70 4.36
CA GLU A 28 -2.27 -9.39 5.15
C GLU A 28 -1.94 -9.22 6.64
N GLY A 29 -2.82 -8.55 7.37
CA GLY A 29 -2.70 -8.38 8.81
C GLY A 29 -1.80 -7.23 9.21
N VAL A 30 -0.68 -7.48 9.90
CA VAL A 30 0.15 -6.42 10.49
C VAL A 30 1.57 -6.41 9.94
N ALA A 31 2.32 -7.49 10.07
CA ALA A 31 3.78 -7.48 9.84
C ALA A 31 4.15 -7.16 8.38
N GLY A 32 3.55 -7.86 7.43
CA GLY A 32 3.78 -7.61 6.00
C GLY A 32 3.32 -6.21 5.56
N PRO A 33 2.06 -5.82 5.85
CA PRO A 33 1.59 -4.46 5.54
C PRO A 33 2.40 -3.35 6.20
N LEU A 34 2.91 -3.55 7.42
CA LEU A 34 3.81 -2.58 8.06
C LEU A 34 5.14 -2.47 7.31
N CYS A 35 5.72 -3.60 6.91
CA CYS A 35 6.96 -3.60 6.14
C CYS A 35 6.79 -2.80 4.83
N THR A 36 5.74 -3.08 4.07
CA THR A 36 5.48 -2.39 2.80
C THR A 36 5.03 -0.95 2.99
N GLN A 37 4.41 -0.61 4.15
CA GLN A 37 4.14 0.78 4.52
C GLN A 37 5.43 1.58 4.73
N LEU A 38 6.42 1.00 5.44
CA LEU A 38 7.72 1.66 5.63
C LEU A 38 8.45 1.89 4.29
N LEU A 39 8.35 0.93 3.35
CA LEU A 39 8.88 1.13 2.00
C LEU A 39 8.15 2.26 1.25
N ALA A 40 6.82 2.32 1.36
CA ALA A 40 6.03 3.39 0.78
C ALA A 40 6.38 4.77 1.38
N ASP A 41 6.60 4.85 2.68
CA ASP A 41 7.00 6.07 3.38
C ASP A 41 8.39 6.58 2.93
N LEU A 42 9.25 5.66 2.47
CA LEU A 42 10.54 5.99 1.85
C LEU A 42 10.42 6.28 0.34
N GLY A 43 9.23 6.25 -0.21
CA GLY A 43 8.93 6.62 -1.59
C GLY A 43 8.67 5.48 -2.56
N ALA A 44 8.77 4.21 -2.14
CA ALA A 44 8.48 3.08 -3.00
C ALA A 44 7.03 3.09 -3.52
N GLN A 45 6.84 2.65 -4.75
CA GLN A 45 5.52 2.50 -5.35
C GLN A 45 4.94 1.14 -4.95
N VAL A 46 4.04 1.13 -3.98
CA VAL A 46 3.46 -0.11 -3.45
C VAL A 46 2.08 -0.36 -4.06
N LEU A 47 1.92 -1.52 -4.70
CA LEU A 47 0.64 -2.05 -5.17
C LEU A 47 0.17 -3.16 -4.24
N LYS A 48 -0.87 -2.89 -3.46
CA LYS A 48 -1.47 -3.89 -2.57
C LYS A 48 -2.54 -4.69 -3.31
N VAL A 49 -2.43 -6.00 -3.23
CA VAL A 49 -3.40 -6.95 -3.78
C VAL A 49 -4.24 -7.53 -2.66
N GLU A 50 -5.55 -7.39 -2.74
CA GLU A 50 -6.50 -7.91 -1.77
C GLU A 50 -7.45 -8.93 -2.38
N ARG A 51 -7.98 -9.82 -1.55
CA ARG A 51 -9.02 -10.78 -1.95
C ARG A 51 -10.35 -10.07 -2.22
N PRO A 52 -11.15 -10.54 -3.19
CA PRO A 52 -12.51 -10.04 -3.39
C PRO A 52 -13.38 -10.22 -2.13
N GLY A 53 -14.21 -9.25 -1.84
CA GLY A 53 -15.21 -9.27 -0.77
C GLY A 53 -14.64 -9.04 0.63
N LEU A 54 -13.72 -9.87 1.09
CA LEU A 54 -13.18 -9.78 2.45
C LEU A 54 -12.05 -8.76 2.59
N GLY A 55 -11.19 -8.65 1.57
CA GLY A 55 -9.99 -7.82 1.64
C GLY A 55 -8.97 -8.32 2.67
N ASP A 56 -8.14 -7.42 3.14
CA ASP A 56 -7.16 -7.67 4.20
C ASP A 56 -7.84 -7.91 5.55
N ALA A 57 -7.37 -8.88 6.32
CA ALA A 57 -7.91 -9.24 7.63
C ALA A 57 -7.92 -8.04 8.61
N SER A 58 -6.97 -7.10 8.50
CA SER A 58 -6.93 -5.89 9.33
C SER A 58 -8.11 -4.95 9.11
N ARG A 59 -8.85 -5.07 8.00
CA ARG A 59 -10.08 -4.29 7.75
C ARG A 59 -11.18 -4.60 8.77
N SER A 60 -11.16 -5.81 9.34
CA SER A 60 -12.11 -6.27 10.36
C SER A 60 -11.61 -6.06 11.79
N ALA A 61 -10.39 -5.55 11.98
CA ALA A 61 -9.79 -5.29 13.28
C ALA A 61 -9.98 -3.82 13.69
N GLY A 62 -10.37 -3.61 14.96
CA GLY A 62 -10.46 -2.26 15.54
C GLY A 62 -9.10 -1.64 15.89
N PRO A 63 -9.09 -0.39 16.37
CA PRO A 63 -10.25 0.49 16.52
C PRO A 63 -10.86 0.93 15.19
N PHE A 64 -12.15 1.29 15.22
CA PHE A 64 -12.85 1.72 14.02
C PHE A 64 -13.11 3.22 14.06
N LEU A 65 -12.85 3.88 12.94
CA LEU A 65 -13.27 5.26 12.67
C LEU A 65 -14.64 5.25 11.99
N THR A 66 -15.51 6.16 12.44
CA THR A 66 -16.82 6.37 11.81
C THR A 66 -16.82 7.75 11.15
N TYR A 67 -17.23 7.83 9.90
CA TYR A 67 -17.30 9.08 9.15
C TYR A 67 -18.53 9.10 8.23
N GLY A 68 -18.90 10.30 7.78
CA GLY A 68 -20.03 10.50 6.90
C GLY A 68 -21.34 9.92 7.45
N ALA A 69 -22.09 9.20 6.64
CA ALA A 69 -23.38 8.59 6.97
C ALA A 69 -23.25 7.25 7.73
N GLY A 70 -22.31 7.13 8.68
CA GLY A 70 -22.13 5.93 9.49
C GLY A 70 -21.20 4.88 8.86
N GLN A 71 -20.39 5.26 7.88
CA GLN A 71 -19.37 4.38 7.32
C GLN A 71 -18.28 4.11 8.37
N ARG A 72 -17.89 2.85 8.51
CA ARG A 72 -16.87 2.43 9.45
C ARG A 72 -15.63 1.93 8.70
N GLN A 73 -14.47 2.32 9.18
CA GLN A 73 -13.20 1.89 8.62
C GLN A 73 -12.21 1.56 9.73
N SER A 74 -11.45 0.49 9.58
CA SER A 74 -10.41 0.11 10.52
C SER A 74 -9.28 1.13 10.53
N ALA A 75 -8.99 1.71 11.69
CA ALA A 75 -7.83 2.59 11.86
C ALA A 75 -6.52 1.81 11.70
N LEU A 76 -6.51 0.54 12.10
CA LEU A 76 -5.35 -0.34 11.89
C LEU A 76 -5.06 -0.52 10.41
N PHE A 77 -6.08 -0.89 9.61
CA PHE A 77 -5.89 -1.02 8.15
C PHE A 77 -5.38 0.28 7.53
N LEU A 78 -5.98 1.41 7.89
CA LEU A 78 -5.58 2.71 7.35
C LEU A 78 -4.12 3.04 7.70
N SER A 79 -3.70 2.84 8.95
CA SER A 79 -2.34 3.16 9.37
C SER A 79 -1.27 2.30 8.69
N LEU A 80 -1.61 1.06 8.32
CA LEU A 80 -0.68 0.12 7.69
C LEU A 80 -0.68 0.17 6.16
N ASN A 81 -1.58 0.95 5.55
CA ASN A 81 -1.77 0.91 4.09
C ASN A 81 -1.90 2.31 3.47
N GLN A 82 -1.39 3.34 4.14
CA GLN A 82 -1.30 4.68 3.57
C GLN A 82 -0.34 4.69 2.37
N SER A 83 -0.62 5.57 1.42
CA SER A 83 0.22 5.77 0.24
C SER A 83 0.38 4.56 -0.69
N LYS A 84 -0.31 3.45 -0.42
CA LYS A 84 -0.37 2.31 -1.32
C LYS A 84 -1.50 2.45 -2.34
N LYS A 85 -1.27 1.99 -3.55
CA LYS A 85 -2.34 1.71 -4.50
C LYS A 85 -2.95 0.34 -4.18
N GLY A 86 -4.25 0.15 -4.42
CA GLY A 86 -4.91 -1.11 -4.13
C GLY A 86 -5.62 -1.68 -5.35
N ILE A 87 -5.56 -2.99 -5.50
CA ILE A 87 -6.38 -3.76 -6.45
C ILE A 87 -7.00 -4.95 -5.75
N THR A 88 -8.11 -5.42 -6.30
CA THR A 88 -8.76 -6.66 -5.87
C THR A 88 -8.56 -7.73 -6.92
N LEU A 89 -8.05 -8.90 -6.51
CA LEU A 89 -7.75 -9.99 -7.42
C LEU A 89 -8.13 -11.34 -6.80
N ASN A 90 -8.90 -12.15 -7.54
CA ASN A 90 -9.24 -13.51 -7.13
C ASN A 90 -8.12 -14.46 -7.52
N LEU A 91 -7.26 -14.82 -6.56
CA LEU A 91 -6.12 -15.72 -6.77
C LEU A 91 -6.51 -17.20 -6.90
N ASP A 92 -7.75 -17.57 -6.61
CA ASP A 92 -8.26 -18.92 -6.85
C ASP A 92 -8.69 -19.12 -8.31
N ALA A 93 -9.04 -18.04 -9.00
CA ALA A 93 -9.38 -18.06 -10.40
C ALA A 93 -8.14 -18.15 -11.31
N LYS A 94 -8.29 -18.84 -12.45
CA LYS A 94 -7.22 -19.00 -13.45
C LYS A 94 -6.68 -17.68 -13.97
N ASP A 95 -7.58 -16.73 -14.25
CA ASP A 95 -7.18 -15.41 -14.73
C ASP A 95 -6.48 -14.60 -13.64
N GLY A 96 -6.91 -14.70 -12.38
CA GLY A 96 -6.23 -14.05 -11.26
C GLY A 96 -4.80 -14.57 -11.08
N LYS A 97 -4.60 -15.88 -11.21
CA LYS A 97 -3.25 -16.49 -11.18
C LYS A 97 -2.37 -16.04 -12.35
N ARG A 98 -2.94 -15.79 -13.51
CA ARG A 98 -2.22 -15.25 -14.64
C ARG A 98 -1.79 -13.80 -14.39
N VAL A 99 -2.74 -12.97 -13.98
CA VAL A 99 -2.50 -11.54 -13.72
C VAL A 99 -1.47 -11.33 -12.63
N ILE A 100 -1.52 -12.08 -11.52
CA ILE A 100 -0.53 -11.91 -10.44
C ILE A 100 0.89 -12.29 -10.87
N LYS A 101 1.04 -13.27 -11.76
CA LYS A 101 2.35 -13.63 -12.32
C LYS A 101 2.91 -12.54 -13.24
N GLU A 102 2.05 -11.90 -14.03
CA GLU A 102 2.44 -10.76 -14.87
C GLU A 102 2.88 -9.59 -13.98
N LEU A 103 2.08 -9.24 -12.96
CA LEU A 103 2.44 -8.18 -12.00
C LEU A 103 3.75 -8.47 -11.27
N ALA A 104 3.99 -9.72 -10.87
CA ALA A 104 5.24 -10.11 -10.19
C ALA A 104 6.49 -9.97 -11.08
N GLN A 105 6.33 -9.98 -12.40
CA GLN A 105 7.44 -9.74 -13.33
C GLN A 105 7.73 -8.26 -13.54
N GLU A 106 6.77 -7.39 -13.21
CA GLU A 106 6.86 -5.94 -13.39
C GLU A 106 7.27 -5.19 -12.11
N HIS A 107 7.38 -5.90 -10.96
CA HIS A 107 7.75 -5.31 -9.69
C HIS A 107 9.11 -5.85 -9.22
N ASP A 108 9.85 -5.01 -8.49
CA ASP A 108 11.20 -5.32 -7.99
C ASP A 108 11.16 -6.23 -6.75
N ILE A 109 10.12 -6.07 -5.94
CA ILE A 109 9.90 -6.79 -4.68
C ILE A 109 8.48 -7.33 -4.64
#